data_b07226ce3deabea1f72389714da37c0f
#
_entry.id   b07226ce3deabea1f72389714da37c0f
#
_cell.length_a   1.000
_cell.length_b   1.000
_cell.length_c   1.000
_cell.angle_alpha   90.00
_cell.angle_beta   90.00
_cell.angle_gamma   90.00
#
_symmetry.space_group_name_H-M   'P 1'
#
loop_
_entity.id
_entity.type
_entity.pdbx_description
1 polymer ?
#
loop_
_entity_poly.entity_id
_entity_poly.type
_entity_poly.pdbx_seq_one_letter_code
_entity_poly.pdbx_strand_id
1 'polypeptide(L)'
;MQTFGTGEFLLQVRIRSEPSLSSKHILNFQKGDTVTYDSVINKEGRTWISFLGNSGNRNYCCAIDIDGEVLIKCTSSSQPQAENTISRGGETGFPKIPRQGAFSQGGIAVSGCLFLSACVKGGCTTQDQCLKAWEWATSCGKVRESDAYVNCRGEILAREIANELKLNFHEDYDICNNAMKSHFYVRQNGIEIFNSAGLGYNL
;
A
#
# COMPACT_ATOMS: atom_id res chain seq x y z
N MET A 1 6.19 -4.78 -19.15
CA MET A 1 5.38 -3.59 -18.83
C MET A 1 4.42 -4.00 -17.72
N GLN A 2 4.52 -3.43 -16.51
CA GLN A 2 3.53 -3.66 -15.47
C GLN A 2 2.28 -2.84 -15.79
N THR A 3 1.13 -3.49 -15.84
CA THR A 3 -0.14 -2.86 -16.17
C THR A 3 -0.96 -2.80 -14.88
N PHE A 4 -1.13 -1.60 -14.34
CA PHE A 4 -1.95 -1.37 -13.16
C PHE A 4 -3.37 -0.99 -13.55
N GLY A 5 -4.34 -1.37 -12.73
CA GLY A 5 -5.72 -0.98 -12.95
C GLY A 5 -6.66 -1.46 -11.87
N THR A 6 -7.94 -1.15 -12.06
CA THR A 6 -9.02 -1.66 -11.23
C THR A 6 -9.83 -2.67 -12.02
N GLY A 7 -10.10 -3.83 -11.42
CA GLY A 7 -10.97 -4.85 -11.96
C GLY A 7 -12.29 -4.90 -11.18
N GLU A 8 -13.42 -4.73 -11.86
CA GLU A 8 -14.77 -4.95 -11.33
C GLU A 8 -15.26 -6.34 -11.76
N PHE A 9 -15.67 -7.15 -10.81
CA PHE A 9 -16.16 -8.50 -11.05
C PHE A 9 -17.59 -8.48 -11.61
N LEU A 10 -17.79 -8.98 -12.83
CA LEU A 10 -19.09 -9.02 -13.48
C LEU A 10 -19.93 -10.23 -13.06
N LEU A 11 -19.28 -11.24 -12.51
CA LEU A 11 -19.86 -12.45 -11.94
C LEU A 11 -18.97 -13.00 -10.82
N GLN A 12 -19.37 -14.11 -10.20
CA GLN A 12 -18.53 -14.76 -9.20
C GLN A 12 -17.29 -15.38 -9.86
N VAL A 13 -16.09 -14.99 -9.39
CA VAL A 13 -14.80 -15.49 -9.90
C VAL A 13 -13.97 -16.11 -8.78
N ARG A 14 -13.34 -17.24 -9.09
CA ARG A 14 -12.41 -17.92 -8.17
C ARG A 14 -11.05 -17.22 -8.17
N ILE A 15 -10.59 -16.90 -6.97
CA ILE A 15 -9.23 -16.40 -6.75
C ILE A 15 -8.30 -17.60 -6.50
N ARG A 16 -7.13 -17.56 -7.11
CA ARG A 16 -6.19 -18.69 -7.17
C ARG A 16 -4.78 -18.29 -6.77
N SER A 17 -3.97 -19.29 -6.38
CA SER A 17 -2.56 -19.09 -6.01
C SER A 17 -1.63 -18.88 -7.21
N GLU A 18 -2.07 -19.26 -8.42
CA GLU A 18 -1.32 -19.11 -9.67
C GLU A 18 -2.29 -18.85 -10.83
N PRO A 19 -1.82 -18.29 -11.97
CA PRO A 19 -2.64 -18.07 -13.15
C PRO A 19 -2.89 -19.37 -13.92
N SER A 20 -3.63 -20.29 -13.33
CA SER A 20 -4.03 -21.57 -13.91
C SER A 20 -5.30 -22.10 -13.26
N LEU A 21 -6.18 -22.73 -14.06
CA LEU A 21 -7.41 -23.34 -13.56
C LEU A 21 -7.17 -24.54 -12.66
N SER A 22 -6.03 -25.19 -12.75
CA SER A 22 -5.62 -26.32 -11.90
C SER A 22 -5.00 -25.89 -10.58
N SER A 23 -4.67 -24.61 -10.42
CA SER A 23 -4.03 -24.10 -9.19
C SER A 23 -5.01 -24.03 -8.01
N LYS A 24 -4.43 -23.96 -6.80
CA LYS A 24 -5.20 -23.91 -5.56
C LYS A 24 -6.20 -22.76 -5.55
N HIS A 25 -7.47 -23.08 -5.29
CA HIS A 25 -8.52 -22.11 -5.01
C HIS A 25 -8.30 -21.50 -3.61
N ILE A 26 -8.34 -20.18 -3.50
CA ILE A 26 -8.14 -19.44 -2.26
C ILE A 26 -9.49 -18.96 -1.71
N LEU A 27 -10.23 -18.20 -2.51
CA LEU A 27 -11.55 -17.66 -2.16
C LEU A 27 -12.32 -17.27 -3.44
N ASN A 28 -13.58 -16.83 -3.29
CA ASN A 28 -14.38 -16.28 -4.37
C ASN A 28 -14.59 -14.78 -4.15
N PHE A 29 -14.50 -14.00 -5.24
CA PHE A 29 -15.10 -12.68 -5.31
C PHE A 29 -16.47 -12.76 -5.98
N GLN A 30 -17.38 -11.90 -5.54
CA GLN A 30 -18.75 -11.84 -6.01
C GLN A 30 -18.90 -10.77 -7.10
N LYS A 31 -20.00 -10.83 -7.83
CA LYS A 31 -20.39 -9.76 -8.76
C LYS A 31 -20.46 -8.41 -8.01
N GLY A 32 -19.82 -7.39 -8.58
CA GLY A 32 -19.75 -6.05 -8.01
C GLY A 32 -18.54 -5.80 -7.10
N ASP A 33 -17.82 -6.87 -6.68
CA ASP A 33 -16.57 -6.69 -5.98
C ASP A 33 -15.55 -6.00 -6.88
N THR A 34 -14.56 -5.32 -6.28
CA THR A 34 -13.49 -4.65 -7.02
C THR A 34 -12.12 -5.04 -6.47
N VAL A 35 -11.11 -5.06 -7.33
CA VAL A 35 -9.74 -5.31 -6.94
C VAL A 35 -8.79 -4.39 -7.71
N THR A 36 -7.76 -3.89 -7.03
CA THR A 36 -6.66 -3.22 -7.72
C THR A 36 -5.62 -4.27 -8.10
N TYR A 37 -5.38 -4.43 -9.39
CA TYR A 37 -4.36 -5.35 -9.90
C TYR A 37 -3.10 -4.60 -10.35
N ASP A 38 -1.98 -5.30 -10.30
CA ASP A 38 -0.66 -4.76 -10.64
C ASP A 38 0.02 -5.50 -11.81
N SER A 39 -0.65 -6.51 -12.35
CA SER A 39 -0.13 -7.24 -13.50
C SER A 39 -1.25 -7.90 -14.30
N VAL A 40 -1.04 -7.97 -15.60
CA VAL A 40 -1.88 -8.72 -16.56
C VAL A 40 -1.01 -9.81 -17.17
N ILE A 41 -1.51 -11.04 -17.18
CA ILE A 41 -0.78 -12.24 -17.62
C ILE A 41 -1.66 -12.99 -18.63
N ASN A 42 -1.12 -13.26 -19.82
CA ASN A 42 -1.75 -14.14 -20.79
C ASN A 42 -1.18 -15.55 -20.62
N LYS A 43 -2.01 -16.49 -20.20
CA LYS A 43 -1.63 -17.89 -19.98
C LYS A 43 -2.80 -18.84 -20.25
N GLU A 44 -2.53 -19.96 -20.88
CA GLU A 44 -3.53 -20.99 -21.21
C GLU A 44 -4.71 -20.44 -22.05
N GLY A 45 -4.43 -19.49 -22.97
CA GLY A 45 -5.45 -18.85 -23.80
C GLY A 45 -6.38 -17.88 -23.06
N ARG A 46 -6.07 -17.55 -21.81
CA ARG A 46 -6.83 -16.67 -20.92
C ARG A 46 -6.05 -15.45 -20.54
N THR A 47 -6.76 -14.37 -20.23
CA THR A 47 -6.17 -13.19 -19.61
C THR A 47 -6.41 -13.24 -18.10
N TRP A 48 -5.33 -13.20 -17.35
CA TRP A 48 -5.33 -13.20 -15.89
C TRP A 48 -4.89 -11.84 -15.36
N ILE A 49 -5.47 -11.40 -14.27
CA ILE A 49 -4.94 -10.28 -13.48
C ILE A 49 -4.38 -10.81 -12.17
N SER A 50 -3.34 -10.14 -11.65
CA SER A 50 -2.74 -10.48 -10.37
C SER A 50 -2.68 -9.28 -9.43
N PHE A 51 -2.74 -9.57 -8.13
CA PHE A 51 -2.74 -8.59 -7.06
C PHE A 51 -2.21 -9.21 -5.76
N LEU A 52 -1.70 -8.37 -4.86
CA LEU A 52 -1.32 -8.82 -3.53
C LEU A 52 -2.58 -8.96 -2.65
N GLY A 53 -2.79 -10.15 -2.12
CA GLY A 53 -3.84 -10.40 -1.13
C GLY A 53 -3.49 -9.87 0.25
N ASN A 54 -4.46 -9.85 1.16
CA ASN A 54 -4.28 -9.38 2.54
C ASN A 54 -3.23 -10.17 3.34
N SER A 55 -2.91 -11.40 2.92
CA SER A 55 -1.86 -12.24 3.50
C SER A 55 -0.46 -11.92 2.99
N GLY A 56 -0.30 -10.92 2.10
CA GLY A 56 0.95 -10.63 1.41
C GLY A 56 1.28 -11.61 0.28
N ASN A 57 0.47 -12.64 0.07
CA ASN A 57 0.64 -13.58 -1.04
C ASN A 57 0.03 -13.02 -2.32
N ARG A 58 0.67 -13.34 -3.45
CA ARG A 58 0.15 -12.98 -4.76
C ARG A 58 -1.03 -13.87 -5.12
N ASN A 59 -2.10 -13.25 -5.54
CA ASN A 59 -3.35 -13.87 -5.97
C ASN A 59 -3.60 -13.61 -7.45
N TYR A 60 -4.34 -14.51 -8.07
CA TYR A 60 -4.66 -14.46 -9.50
C TYR A 60 -6.14 -14.73 -9.73
N CYS A 61 -6.72 -14.03 -10.69
CA CYS A 61 -8.06 -14.33 -11.17
C CYS A 61 -8.14 -14.16 -12.69
N CYS A 62 -8.96 -14.99 -13.31
CA CYS A 62 -9.22 -14.94 -14.75
C CYS A 62 -10.10 -13.72 -15.05
N ALA A 63 -9.61 -12.82 -15.89
CA ALA A 63 -10.34 -11.63 -16.29
C ALA A 63 -11.10 -11.85 -17.61
N ILE A 64 -10.48 -12.59 -18.55
CA ILE A 64 -11.09 -12.99 -19.82
C ILE A 64 -10.84 -14.47 -20.01
N ASP A 65 -11.91 -15.24 -20.21
CA ASP A 65 -11.81 -16.70 -20.44
C ASP A 65 -11.39 -17.02 -21.88
N ILE A 66 -11.17 -18.30 -22.16
CA ILE A 66 -10.64 -18.79 -23.44
C ILE A 66 -11.59 -18.54 -24.62
N ASP A 67 -12.89 -18.45 -24.37
CA ASP A 67 -13.93 -18.12 -25.34
C ASP A 67 -14.15 -16.61 -25.54
N GLY A 68 -13.36 -15.78 -24.82
CA GLY A 68 -13.46 -14.33 -24.84
C GLY A 68 -14.49 -13.74 -23.88
N GLU A 69 -15.12 -14.56 -23.02
CA GLU A 69 -16.04 -14.07 -22.01
C GLU A 69 -15.29 -13.16 -21.01
N VAL A 70 -15.80 -11.95 -20.81
CA VAL A 70 -15.25 -10.98 -19.86
C VAL A 70 -15.84 -11.23 -18.48
N LEU A 71 -15.03 -11.76 -17.57
CA LEU A 71 -15.42 -12.08 -16.19
C LEU A 71 -15.17 -10.90 -15.26
N ILE A 72 -14.16 -10.07 -15.60
CA ILE A 72 -13.75 -8.91 -14.84
C ILE A 72 -13.56 -7.75 -15.80
N LYS A 73 -14.29 -6.67 -15.58
CA LYS A 73 -14.12 -5.42 -16.32
C LYS A 73 -12.88 -4.70 -15.83
N CYS A 74 -11.80 -4.80 -16.58
CA CYS A 74 -10.53 -4.17 -16.25
C CYS A 74 -10.47 -2.76 -16.84
N THR A 75 -10.19 -1.77 -15.99
CA THR A 75 -9.84 -0.41 -16.41
C THR A 75 -8.33 -0.26 -16.22
N SER A 76 -7.59 -0.26 -17.33
CA SER A 76 -6.17 0.07 -17.28
C SER A 76 -6.00 1.57 -17.19
N SER A 77 -5.33 2.04 -16.15
CA SER A 77 -4.78 3.38 -16.16
C SER A 77 -3.44 3.32 -16.90
N SER A 78 -3.40 3.82 -18.13
CA SER A 78 -2.13 4.15 -18.78
C SER A 78 -1.54 5.35 -18.05
N GLN A 79 -0.77 5.10 -16.98
CA GLN A 79 0.06 6.12 -16.38
C GLN A 79 1.53 5.75 -16.54
N PRO A 80 2.38 6.75 -16.90
CA PRO A 80 3.83 6.57 -16.87
C PRO A 80 4.26 6.20 -15.45
N GLN A 81 5.37 5.47 -15.34
CA GLN A 81 6.00 5.17 -14.05
C GLN A 81 6.03 6.41 -13.16
N ALA A 82 5.11 6.50 -12.25
CA ALA A 82 5.10 7.47 -11.19
C ALA A 82 4.37 6.84 -10.01
N GLU A 83 5.12 6.66 -8.95
CA GLU A 83 4.66 6.72 -7.59
C GLU A 83 3.36 5.97 -7.27
N ASN A 84 3.48 4.82 -6.59
CA ASN A 84 2.38 4.21 -5.84
C ASN A 84 1.92 5.15 -4.71
N THR A 85 1.31 6.27 -5.10
CA THR A 85 0.59 7.15 -4.19
C THR A 85 -0.87 6.72 -4.18
N ILE A 86 -1.37 6.34 -3.05
CA ILE A 86 -2.81 6.28 -2.83
C ILE A 86 -3.27 7.73 -2.68
N SER A 87 -3.64 8.35 -3.80
CA SER A 87 -4.41 9.58 -3.76
C SER A 87 -5.88 9.19 -3.70
N ARG A 88 -6.49 9.34 -2.55
CA ARG A 88 -7.94 9.55 -2.49
C ARG A 88 -8.23 10.88 -3.18
N GLY A 89 -9.09 10.83 -4.19
CA GLY A 89 -9.36 11.86 -5.15
C GLY A 89 -9.25 13.31 -4.69
N GLY A 90 -8.54 14.09 -5.47
CA GLY A 90 -8.81 15.51 -5.70
C GLY A 90 -8.51 16.51 -4.62
N GLU A 91 -8.06 16.17 -3.42
CA GLU A 91 -7.72 17.13 -2.38
C GLU A 91 -6.22 17.40 -2.37
N THR A 92 -5.90 18.67 -2.68
CA THR A 92 -4.57 19.27 -2.52
C THR A 92 -4.20 19.25 -1.04
N GLY A 93 -3.32 18.35 -0.60
CA GLY A 93 -2.82 18.36 0.79
C GLY A 93 -2.38 17.02 1.36
N PHE A 94 -2.68 15.89 0.72
CA PHE A 94 -2.26 14.58 1.24
C PHE A 94 -0.78 14.29 0.93
N PRO A 95 -0.06 13.61 1.87
CA PRO A 95 1.34 13.27 1.66
C PRO A 95 1.52 12.32 0.47
N LYS A 96 2.43 12.68 -0.45
CA LYS A 96 2.85 11.85 -1.59
C LYS A 96 3.95 10.88 -1.17
N ILE A 97 3.66 10.04 -0.18
CA ILE A 97 4.59 9.03 0.34
C ILE A 97 4.16 7.68 -0.18
N PRO A 98 5.06 6.92 -0.82
CA PRO A 98 4.72 5.60 -1.35
C PRO A 98 4.44 4.60 -0.21
N ARG A 99 3.84 3.47 -0.57
CA ARG A 99 3.64 2.35 0.35
C ARG A 99 4.99 1.84 0.86
N GLN A 100 5.02 1.29 2.08
CA GLN A 100 6.26 0.81 2.68
C GLN A 100 7.02 -0.20 1.80
N GLY A 101 6.32 -1.10 1.10
CA GLY A 101 6.94 -2.07 0.19
C GLY A 101 7.59 -1.48 -1.07
N ALA A 102 7.41 -0.18 -1.35
CA ALA A 102 8.06 0.51 -2.45
C ALA A 102 9.43 1.12 -2.07
N PHE A 103 9.78 1.11 -0.78
CA PHE A 103 11.09 1.57 -0.33
C PHE A 103 12.16 0.50 -0.57
N SER A 104 13.36 0.92 -1.00
CA SER A 104 14.51 0.04 -1.17
C SER A 104 15.16 -0.38 0.15
N GLN A 105 14.90 0.37 1.22
CA GLN A 105 15.37 0.07 2.58
C GLN A 105 14.59 -1.09 3.15
N GLY A 106 15.23 -2.25 3.28
CA GLY A 106 14.59 -3.50 3.67
C GLY A 106 13.79 -3.41 4.98
N GLY A 107 14.28 -2.68 5.98
CA GLY A 107 13.56 -2.44 7.22
C GLY A 107 12.26 -1.70 7.02
N ILE A 108 12.24 -0.62 6.22
CA ILE A 108 11.01 0.12 5.89
C ILE A 108 10.05 -0.80 5.12
N ALA A 109 10.54 -1.49 4.10
CA ALA A 109 9.72 -2.32 3.23
C ALA A 109 8.96 -3.42 4.00
N VAL A 110 9.57 -4.00 5.03
CA VAL A 110 9.01 -5.12 5.80
C VAL A 110 8.16 -4.64 6.99
N SER A 111 8.64 -3.66 7.76
CA SER A 111 8.03 -3.31 9.06
C SER A 111 7.90 -1.81 9.32
N GLY A 112 8.09 -0.97 8.31
CA GLY A 112 8.20 0.48 8.44
C GLY A 112 6.89 1.24 8.71
N CYS A 113 5.77 0.60 8.99
CA CYS A 113 4.48 1.29 9.10
C CYS A 113 4.44 2.34 10.22
N LEU A 114 5.00 2.06 11.39
CA LEU A 114 5.09 3.02 12.49
C LEU A 114 6.05 4.17 12.15
N PHE A 115 7.22 3.85 11.57
CA PHE A 115 8.18 4.84 11.11
C PHE A 115 7.57 5.81 10.09
N LEU A 116 6.91 5.28 9.04
CA LEU A 116 6.28 6.11 8.02
C LEU A 116 5.10 6.93 8.58
N SER A 117 4.33 6.38 9.51
CA SER A 117 3.30 7.14 10.22
C SER A 117 3.89 8.28 11.03
N ALA A 118 5.04 8.08 11.68
CA ALA A 118 5.77 9.14 12.38
C ALA A 118 6.33 10.19 11.39
N CYS A 119 6.82 9.78 10.22
CA CYS A 119 7.23 10.70 9.16
C CYS A 119 6.08 11.62 8.73
N VAL A 120 4.90 11.05 8.46
CA VAL A 120 3.72 11.83 8.05
C VAL A 120 3.30 12.82 9.12
N LYS A 121 3.17 12.38 10.37
CA LYS A 121 2.86 13.28 11.49
C LYS A 121 3.95 14.32 11.71
N GLY A 122 5.20 13.98 11.45
CA GLY A 122 6.36 14.88 11.50
C GLY A 122 6.46 15.85 10.33
N GLY A 123 5.49 15.87 9.41
CA GLY A 123 5.41 16.81 8.30
C GLY A 123 6.09 16.35 7.01
N CYS A 124 6.55 15.11 6.91
CA CYS A 124 7.04 14.56 5.64
C CYS A 124 5.88 14.41 4.65
N THR A 125 6.08 14.92 3.43
CA THR A 125 5.11 14.86 2.34
C THR A 125 5.62 14.12 1.12
N THR A 126 6.92 13.78 1.10
CA THR A 126 7.59 13.10 -0.02
C THR A 126 8.43 11.91 0.45
N GLN A 127 8.72 11.00 -0.49
CA GLN A 127 9.62 9.87 -0.24
C GLN A 127 11.02 10.32 0.20
N ASP A 128 11.57 11.36 -0.44
CA ASP A 128 12.90 11.87 -0.11
C ASP A 128 13.00 12.37 1.33
N GLN A 129 11.95 13.01 1.83
CA GLN A 129 11.90 13.45 3.23
C GLN A 129 11.86 12.23 4.17
N CYS A 130 11.13 11.18 3.83
CA CYS A 130 11.13 9.94 4.61
C CYS A 130 12.50 9.26 4.60
N LEU A 131 13.22 9.27 3.46
CA LEU A 131 14.57 8.71 3.38
C LEU A 131 15.58 9.50 4.21
N LYS A 132 15.53 10.83 4.20
CA LYS A 132 16.36 11.67 5.09
C LYS A 132 16.04 11.42 6.57
N ALA A 133 14.76 11.29 6.91
CA ALA A 133 14.33 10.91 8.26
C ALA A 133 14.87 9.53 8.65
N TRP A 134 14.89 8.59 7.71
CA TRP A 134 15.43 7.25 7.91
C TRP A 134 16.93 7.27 8.22
N GLU A 135 17.71 7.93 7.36
CA GLU A 135 19.16 8.08 7.55
C GLU A 135 19.50 8.70 8.92
N TRP A 136 18.80 9.77 9.27
CA TRP A 136 18.97 10.38 10.59
C TRP A 136 18.54 9.44 11.72
N ALA A 137 17.34 8.86 11.67
CA ALA A 137 16.79 8.07 12.76
C ALA A 137 17.59 6.77 13.00
N THR A 138 18.15 6.16 11.96
CA THR A 138 19.02 4.98 12.07
C THR A 138 20.40 5.37 12.61
N SER A 139 21.00 6.48 12.15
CA SER A 139 22.31 6.95 12.64
C SER A 139 22.32 7.28 14.12
N CYS A 140 21.23 7.79 14.68
CA CYS A 140 21.11 8.11 16.10
C CYS A 140 20.43 7.01 16.93
N GLY A 141 20.18 5.83 16.35
CA GLY A 141 19.61 4.66 17.04
C GLY A 141 18.13 4.80 17.44
N LYS A 142 17.39 5.76 16.88
CA LYS A 142 15.94 5.90 17.14
C LYS A 142 15.15 4.82 16.44
N VAL A 143 15.64 4.35 15.30
CA VAL A 143 15.07 3.28 14.51
C VAL A 143 16.14 2.25 14.18
N ARG A 144 15.81 0.98 14.31
CA ARG A 144 16.72 -0.11 13.94
C ARG A 144 16.63 -0.38 12.44
N GLU A 145 17.76 -0.38 11.76
CA GLU A 145 17.83 -0.47 10.30
C GLU A 145 17.27 -1.79 9.76
N SER A 146 17.51 -2.90 10.43
CA SER A 146 17.16 -4.24 9.94
C SER A 146 15.66 -4.51 9.81
N ASP A 147 14.83 -3.87 10.65
CA ASP A 147 13.40 -4.17 10.75
C ASP A 147 12.54 -2.93 11.05
N ALA A 148 13.11 -1.73 10.94
CA ALA A 148 12.43 -0.46 11.23
C ALA A 148 11.80 -0.39 12.64
N TYR A 149 12.31 -1.17 13.60
CA TYR A 149 11.82 -1.09 14.97
C TYR A 149 12.10 0.30 15.56
N VAL A 150 11.05 0.97 16.00
CA VAL A 150 11.13 2.31 16.60
C VAL A 150 11.38 2.18 18.10
N ASN A 151 12.52 2.70 18.59
CA ASN A 151 12.96 2.59 19.98
C ASN A 151 12.27 3.57 20.94
N CYS A 152 11.29 4.36 20.45
CA CYS A 152 10.52 5.31 21.24
C CYS A 152 9.04 5.30 20.79
N ARG A 153 8.22 6.14 21.44
CA ARG A 153 6.83 6.32 20.99
C ARG A 153 6.81 7.03 19.63
N GLY A 154 5.90 6.62 18.74
CA GLY A 154 5.77 7.20 17.41
C GLY A 154 5.58 8.73 17.40
N GLU A 155 4.86 9.27 18.41
CA GLU A 155 4.70 10.72 18.63
C GLU A 155 6.02 11.45 18.91
N ILE A 156 6.89 10.82 19.71
CA ILE A 156 8.21 11.38 20.03
C ILE A 156 9.06 11.39 18.76
N LEU A 157 9.10 10.27 18.04
CA LEU A 157 9.83 10.19 16.78
C LEU A 157 9.34 11.22 15.77
N ALA A 158 8.03 11.43 15.66
CA ALA A 158 7.45 12.39 14.74
C ALA A 158 7.90 13.84 15.04
N ARG A 159 7.92 14.24 16.32
CA ARG A 159 8.42 15.57 16.72
C ARG A 159 9.91 15.73 16.46
N GLU A 160 10.70 14.69 16.72
CA GLU A 160 12.13 14.71 16.46
C GLU A 160 12.44 14.81 14.96
N ILE A 161 11.70 14.07 14.10
CA ILE A 161 11.79 14.17 12.63
C ILE A 161 11.45 15.61 12.17
N ALA A 162 10.35 16.16 12.68
CA ALA A 162 9.96 17.53 12.35
C ALA A 162 11.06 18.55 12.68
N ASN A 163 11.65 18.44 13.88
CA ASN A 163 12.72 19.31 14.32
C ASN A 163 13.99 19.16 13.47
N GLU A 164 14.42 17.92 13.20
CA GLU A 164 15.63 17.64 12.42
C GLU A 164 15.52 18.11 10.99
N LEU A 165 14.42 17.81 10.33
CA LEU A 165 14.19 18.16 8.93
C LEU A 165 13.58 19.56 8.76
N LYS A 166 13.33 20.30 9.84
CA LYS A 166 12.70 21.65 9.85
C LYS A 166 11.36 21.64 9.13
N LEU A 167 10.53 20.64 9.43
CA LEU A 167 9.20 20.46 8.88
C LEU A 167 8.11 20.94 9.85
N ASN A 168 6.91 21.15 9.34
CA ASN A 168 5.75 21.49 10.15
C ASN A 168 5.16 20.23 10.78
N PHE A 169 5.29 20.11 12.09
CA PHE A 169 4.67 19.01 12.83
C PHE A 169 3.14 19.15 12.83
N HIS A 170 2.43 18.07 12.57
CA HIS A 170 0.96 18.03 12.54
C HIS A 170 0.39 17.64 13.90
N GLU A 171 -0.01 18.60 14.71
CA GLU A 171 -0.62 18.37 16.03
C GLU A 171 -1.97 17.63 15.93
N ASP A 172 -2.71 17.87 14.86
CA ASP A 172 -4.04 17.33 14.58
C ASP A 172 -4.05 15.93 13.92
N TYR A 173 -2.85 15.35 13.71
CA TYR A 173 -2.72 13.99 13.21
C TYR A 173 -2.56 13.00 14.36
N ASP A 174 -3.28 11.88 14.31
CA ASP A 174 -3.14 10.76 15.23
C ASP A 174 -2.39 9.60 14.57
N ILE A 175 -1.40 9.04 15.25
CA ILE A 175 -0.82 7.76 14.89
C ILE A 175 -1.66 6.66 15.54
N CYS A 176 -2.42 5.93 14.73
CA CYS A 176 -3.32 4.88 15.18
C CYS A 176 -2.71 3.49 14.93
N ASN A 177 -2.99 2.56 15.83
CA ASN A 177 -2.61 1.15 15.68
C ASN A 177 -3.85 0.29 15.45
N ASN A 178 -3.87 -0.43 14.34
CA ASN A 178 -4.81 -1.51 14.16
C ASN A 178 -4.22 -2.79 14.76
N ALA A 179 -4.52 -3.05 16.03
CA ALA A 179 -3.96 -4.17 16.79
C ALA A 179 -4.24 -5.54 16.14
N MET A 180 -5.38 -5.71 15.46
CA MET A 180 -5.72 -6.97 14.78
C MET A 180 -4.86 -7.24 13.56
N LYS A 181 -4.29 -6.19 12.94
CA LYS A 181 -3.47 -6.29 11.74
C LYS A 181 -1.99 -5.93 11.99
N SER A 182 -1.62 -5.65 13.24
CA SER A 182 -0.27 -5.20 13.63
C SER A 182 0.26 -4.07 12.73
N HIS A 183 -0.61 -3.09 12.45
CA HIS A 183 -0.31 -2.08 11.46
C HIS A 183 -0.64 -0.68 11.98
N PHE A 184 0.26 0.28 11.68
CA PHE A 184 0.08 1.69 12.02
C PHE A 184 -0.38 2.51 10.80
N TYR A 185 -1.22 3.50 11.05
CA TYR A 185 -1.74 4.44 10.07
C TYR A 185 -1.91 5.83 10.70
N VAL A 186 -2.12 6.86 9.88
CA VAL A 186 -2.33 8.23 10.34
C VAL A 186 -3.75 8.68 10.04
N ARG A 187 -4.37 9.30 11.03
CA ARG A 187 -5.74 9.80 10.96
C ARG A 187 -5.77 11.28 11.32
N GLN A 188 -6.64 12.05 10.64
CA GLN A 188 -6.98 13.42 10.97
C GLN A 188 -8.49 13.54 11.10
N ASN A 189 -8.99 14.09 12.22
CA ASN A 189 -10.42 14.26 12.49
C ASN A 189 -11.27 13.00 12.23
N GLY A 190 -10.73 11.82 12.59
CA GLY A 190 -11.42 10.55 12.37
C GLY A 190 -11.25 9.95 10.97
N ILE A 191 -10.67 10.67 10.01
CA ILE A 191 -10.46 10.23 8.63
C ILE A 191 -9.03 9.71 8.46
N GLU A 192 -8.87 8.50 7.93
CA GLU A 192 -7.56 7.96 7.58
C GLU A 192 -6.96 8.75 6.41
N ILE A 193 -5.79 9.38 6.64
CA ILE A 193 -5.09 10.19 5.64
C ILE A 193 -3.84 9.51 5.08
N PHE A 194 -3.28 8.56 5.81
CA PHE A 194 -2.10 7.81 5.38
C PHE A 194 -2.10 6.39 5.95
N ASN A 195 -1.82 5.42 5.08
CA ASN A 195 -1.66 4.02 5.44
C ASN A 195 -0.57 3.39 4.56
N SER A 196 0.58 3.10 5.15
CA SER A 196 1.74 2.59 4.41
C SER A 196 1.55 1.20 3.81
N ALA A 197 0.67 0.37 4.37
CA ALA A 197 0.38 -0.96 3.83
C ALA A 197 -0.59 -0.90 2.64
N GLY A 198 -1.23 0.22 2.41
CA GLY A 198 -2.22 0.38 1.34
C GLY A 198 -3.41 -0.57 1.47
N LEU A 199 -3.71 -0.97 2.68
CA LEU A 199 -4.92 -1.71 2.98
C LEU A 199 -6.07 -0.71 2.92
N GLY A 200 -6.82 -0.70 1.80
CA GLY A 200 -8.06 0.04 1.73
C GLY A 200 -8.98 -0.44 2.83
N TYR A 201 -9.26 0.43 3.79
CA TYR A 201 -10.37 0.24 4.68
C TYR A 201 -11.57 0.91 4.02
N ASN A 202 -12.50 0.08 3.52
CA ASN A 202 -13.87 0.53 3.41
C ASN A 202 -14.40 0.61 4.84
N LEU A 203 -14.60 1.83 5.34
CA LEU A 203 -15.50 2.10 6.42
C LEU A 203 -16.91 2.20 5.86
#